data_fdd4b7ab842bee2fb9cadb37a0ab7a9f
#
_entry.id   fdd4b7ab842bee2fb9cadb37a0ab7a9f
#
_cell.length_a   1.000
_cell.length_b   1.000
_cell.length_c   1.000
_cell.angle_alpha   90.00
_cell.angle_beta   90.00
_cell.angle_gamma   90.00
#
_symmetry.space_group_name_H-M   'P 1'
#
loop_
_entity.id
_entity.type
_entity.pdbx_description
1 polymer ?
#
loop_
_entity_poly.entity_id
_entity_poly.type
_entity_poly.pdbx_seq_one_letter_code
_entity_poly.pdbx_strand_id
1 'polypeptide(L)'
;MVQYLLMKIFRALVTVTLIVSAAFVVLRLSGDPAIIILGPEAPPEAFEAFRRNWGLDEPIWVQYFKYFAAVFQGDLGNSMRDGRSALVVVGERIPLTLAITLPALFIKLAIGLPAGVMAALYRNTWVDRLIMMLSVAGFTVPSFVLGLVLAMIFAVWLGWLPSGGSDTWAHAVLPTVTMGLVGAAVIARFTRSAMLEVLGQPYIRTASAKGLLWRDVVRNHALPNAAIPTLTIIGFLVGSLVAGAVVVESVFSWPGVGRLLVNAVANRDLAVVQVILLLVGLTMVGANLAVDILYGIVDPRLRIKRLQAGS
;
A
#
# COMPACT_ATOMS: atom_id res chain seq x y z
N MET A 1 -13.12 13.70 -21.96
CA MET A 1 -12.48 13.80 -20.65
C MET A 1 -13.45 13.48 -19.51
N VAL A 2 -14.62 14.12 -19.48
CA VAL A 2 -15.67 13.87 -18.45
C VAL A 2 -16.10 12.40 -18.42
N GLN A 3 -16.43 11.80 -19.56
CA GLN A 3 -16.86 10.40 -19.65
C GLN A 3 -15.79 9.40 -19.13
N TYR A 4 -14.52 9.68 -19.41
CA TYR A 4 -13.40 8.87 -18.88
C TYR A 4 -13.30 8.98 -17.37
N LEU A 5 -13.42 10.18 -16.81
CA LEU A 5 -13.39 10.41 -15.36
C LEU A 5 -14.60 9.74 -14.68
N LEU A 6 -15.79 9.88 -15.25
CA LEU A 6 -17.00 9.22 -14.75
C LEU A 6 -16.86 7.70 -14.75
N MET A 7 -16.32 7.11 -15.82
CA MET A 7 -16.05 5.66 -15.88
C MET A 7 -15.06 5.22 -14.81
N LYS A 8 -14.02 6.01 -14.54
CA LYS A 8 -13.05 5.70 -13.48
C LYS A 8 -13.66 5.80 -12.08
N ILE A 9 -14.44 6.85 -11.83
CA ILE A 9 -15.17 7.00 -10.56
C ILE A 9 -16.15 5.84 -10.38
N PHE A 10 -16.89 5.48 -11.43
CA PHE A 10 -17.79 4.34 -11.38
C PHE A 10 -17.06 3.02 -11.04
N ARG A 11 -15.95 2.74 -11.74
CA ARG A 11 -15.12 1.55 -11.43
C ARG A 11 -14.57 1.58 -10.00
N ALA A 12 -14.15 2.75 -9.53
CA ALA A 12 -13.68 2.95 -8.16
C ALA A 12 -14.77 2.63 -7.15
N LEU A 13 -15.98 3.16 -7.34
CA LEU A 13 -17.13 2.88 -6.48
C LEU A 13 -17.48 1.38 -6.47
N VAL A 14 -17.52 0.75 -7.65
CA VAL A 14 -17.77 -0.70 -7.76
C VAL A 14 -16.69 -1.49 -7.00
N THR A 15 -15.42 -1.15 -7.18
CA THR A 15 -14.31 -1.84 -6.50
C THR A 15 -14.41 -1.71 -4.98
N VAL A 16 -14.62 -0.49 -4.48
CA VAL A 16 -14.77 -0.24 -3.04
C VAL A 16 -15.99 -0.98 -2.49
N THR A 17 -17.14 -0.92 -3.19
CA THR A 17 -18.34 -1.65 -2.78
C THR A 17 -18.10 -3.16 -2.72
N LEU A 18 -17.41 -3.74 -3.70
CA LEU A 18 -17.09 -5.16 -3.72
C LEU A 18 -16.16 -5.56 -2.55
N ILE A 19 -15.11 -4.76 -2.28
CA ILE A 19 -14.18 -5.01 -1.17
C ILE A 19 -14.95 -4.99 0.16
N VAL A 20 -15.74 -3.95 0.39
CA VAL A 20 -16.51 -3.79 1.63
C VAL A 20 -17.57 -4.88 1.78
N SER A 21 -18.26 -5.25 0.69
CA SER A 21 -19.23 -6.34 0.69
C SER A 21 -18.58 -7.69 0.99
N ALA A 22 -17.46 -7.99 0.36
CA ALA A 22 -16.72 -9.22 0.63
C ALA A 22 -16.25 -9.27 2.10
N ALA A 23 -15.72 -8.18 2.62
CA ALA A 23 -15.33 -8.07 4.03
C ALA A 23 -16.51 -8.26 4.97
N PHE A 24 -17.64 -7.61 4.68
CA PHE A 24 -18.86 -7.77 5.46
C PHE A 24 -19.29 -9.24 5.53
N VAL A 25 -19.39 -9.92 4.40
CA VAL A 25 -19.81 -11.32 4.33
C VAL A 25 -18.81 -12.23 5.06
N VAL A 26 -17.51 -12.10 4.76
CA VAL A 26 -16.47 -12.94 5.38
C VAL A 26 -16.48 -12.80 6.91
N LEU A 27 -16.54 -11.57 7.42
CA LEU A 27 -16.51 -11.33 8.86
C LEU A 27 -17.78 -11.87 9.55
N ARG A 28 -18.95 -11.74 8.92
CA ARG A 28 -20.22 -12.28 9.47
C ARG A 28 -20.25 -13.82 9.47
N LEU A 29 -19.64 -14.44 8.45
CA LEU A 29 -19.54 -15.91 8.40
C LEU A 29 -18.45 -16.47 9.31
N SER A 30 -17.49 -15.66 9.74
CA SER A 30 -16.36 -16.09 10.60
C SER A 30 -16.79 -16.41 12.04
N GLY A 31 -18.03 -16.11 12.43
CA GLY A 31 -18.64 -16.45 13.71
C GLY A 31 -19.08 -15.23 14.51
N ASP A 32 -19.61 -15.49 15.72
CA ASP A 32 -20.22 -14.49 16.59
C ASP A 32 -19.18 -13.65 17.33
N PRO A 33 -19.14 -12.31 17.14
CA PRO A 33 -18.26 -11.43 17.89
C PRO A 33 -18.55 -11.38 19.39
N ALA A 34 -19.78 -11.65 19.80
CA ALA A 34 -20.16 -11.64 21.22
C ALA A 34 -19.32 -12.62 22.05
N ILE A 35 -19.00 -13.80 21.51
CA ILE A 35 -18.23 -14.82 22.22
C ILE A 35 -16.80 -14.33 22.51
N ILE A 36 -16.19 -13.58 21.57
CA ILE A 36 -14.83 -13.08 21.76
C ILE A 36 -14.79 -11.87 22.68
N ILE A 37 -15.81 -11.00 22.61
CA ILE A 37 -15.84 -9.74 23.37
C ILE A 37 -16.24 -9.97 24.81
N LEU A 38 -17.26 -10.79 25.05
CA LEU A 38 -17.79 -11.06 26.39
C LEU A 38 -17.03 -12.21 27.10
N GLY A 39 -16.34 -13.04 26.32
CA GLY A 39 -15.74 -14.29 26.84
C GLY A 39 -16.74 -15.44 26.88
N PRO A 40 -16.25 -16.70 26.83
CA PRO A 40 -17.11 -17.89 26.74
C PRO A 40 -17.93 -18.17 28.02
N GLU A 41 -17.55 -17.58 29.16
CA GLU A 41 -18.18 -17.78 30.46
C GLU A 41 -19.25 -16.71 30.80
N ALA A 42 -19.53 -15.77 29.87
CA ALA A 42 -20.53 -14.75 30.10
C ALA A 42 -21.94 -15.36 30.22
N PRO A 43 -22.84 -14.76 31.03
CA PRO A 43 -24.21 -15.23 31.15
C PRO A 43 -24.93 -15.21 29.80
N PRO A 44 -25.85 -16.16 29.51
CA PRO A 44 -26.64 -16.20 28.28
C PRO A 44 -27.36 -14.88 27.98
N GLU A 45 -27.88 -14.22 29.00
CA GLU A 45 -28.59 -12.94 28.92
C GLU A 45 -27.64 -11.80 28.37
N ALA A 46 -26.37 -11.84 28.74
CA ALA A 46 -25.38 -10.88 28.24
C ALA A 46 -25.12 -11.04 26.74
N PHE A 47 -25.07 -12.29 26.25
CA PHE A 47 -24.96 -12.58 24.81
C PHE A 47 -26.17 -12.09 24.04
N GLU A 48 -27.39 -12.34 24.55
CA GLU A 48 -28.63 -11.87 23.91
C GLU A 48 -28.69 -10.35 23.89
N ALA A 49 -28.37 -9.69 25.01
CA ALA A 49 -28.34 -8.24 25.09
C ALA A 49 -27.29 -7.63 24.11
N PHE A 50 -26.10 -8.23 24.03
CA PHE A 50 -25.07 -7.80 23.10
C PHE A 50 -25.54 -7.91 21.64
N ARG A 51 -26.05 -9.09 21.25
CA ARG A 51 -26.55 -9.32 19.88
C ARG A 51 -27.66 -8.35 19.52
N ARG A 52 -28.60 -8.10 20.42
CA ARG A 52 -29.69 -7.15 20.21
C ARG A 52 -29.21 -5.72 20.06
N ASN A 53 -28.28 -5.29 20.93
CA ASN A 53 -27.75 -3.93 20.89
C ASN A 53 -26.96 -3.64 19.62
N TRP A 54 -26.28 -4.66 19.06
CA TRP A 54 -25.48 -4.54 17.83
C TRP A 54 -26.21 -5.01 16.58
N GLY A 55 -27.52 -5.37 16.69
CA GLY A 55 -28.35 -5.83 15.57
C GLY A 55 -27.84 -7.12 14.92
N LEU A 56 -27.16 -7.98 15.70
CA LEU A 56 -26.60 -9.24 15.22
C LEU A 56 -27.67 -10.35 15.08
N ASP A 57 -28.82 -10.17 15.71
CA ASP A 57 -29.97 -11.09 15.65
C ASP A 57 -30.74 -10.96 14.33
N GLU A 58 -30.53 -9.87 13.58
CA GLU A 58 -31.20 -9.64 12.31
C GLU A 58 -30.66 -10.52 11.20
N PRO A 59 -31.46 -10.85 10.18
CA PRO A 59 -30.95 -11.55 8.99
C PRO A 59 -29.78 -10.80 8.34
N ILE A 60 -28.78 -11.53 7.83
CA ILE A 60 -27.54 -10.95 7.27
C ILE A 60 -27.83 -9.90 6.17
N TRP A 61 -28.85 -10.14 5.33
CA TRP A 61 -29.22 -9.18 4.28
C TRP A 61 -29.76 -7.86 4.85
N VAL A 62 -30.51 -7.89 5.99
CA VAL A 62 -30.97 -6.67 6.68
C VAL A 62 -29.79 -5.89 7.23
N GLN A 63 -28.87 -6.58 7.91
CA GLN A 63 -27.64 -5.98 8.43
C GLN A 63 -26.81 -5.36 7.30
N TYR A 64 -26.74 -6.00 6.14
CA TYR A 64 -26.02 -5.51 4.95
C TYR A 64 -26.61 -4.20 4.44
N PHE A 65 -27.92 -4.15 4.22
CA PHE A 65 -28.57 -2.92 3.75
C PHE A 65 -28.53 -1.79 4.78
N LYS A 66 -28.70 -2.08 6.07
CA LYS A 66 -28.55 -1.09 7.15
C LYS A 66 -27.14 -0.52 7.18
N TYR A 67 -26.12 -1.38 7.02
CA TYR A 67 -24.73 -0.94 6.98
C TYR A 67 -24.48 0.04 5.82
N PHE A 68 -24.90 -0.29 4.60
CA PHE A 68 -24.73 0.62 3.48
C PHE A 68 -25.53 1.92 3.62
N ALA A 69 -26.75 1.85 4.16
CA ALA A 69 -27.53 3.05 4.44
C ALA A 69 -26.81 3.98 5.46
N ALA A 70 -26.21 3.42 6.51
CA ALA A 70 -25.40 4.15 7.49
C ALA A 70 -24.15 4.77 6.84
N VAL A 71 -23.42 4.01 6.03
CA VAL A 71 -22.24 4.50 5.30
C VAL A 71 -22.58 5.70 4.40
N PHE A 72 -23.69 5.67 3.69
CA PHE A 72 -24.15 6.80 2.87
C PHE A 72 -24.53 8.04 3.70
N GLN A 73 -24.86 7.87 4.98
CA GLN A 73 -25.13 8.95 5.92
C GLN A 73 -23.85 9.43 6.66
N GLY A 74 -22.70 8.82 6.35
CA GLY A 74 -21.42 9.13 6.99
C GLY A 74 -21.19 8.41 8.32
N ASP A 75 -22.10 7.52 8.72
CA ASP A 75 -21.93 6.68 9.90
C ASP A 75 -21.24 5.37 9.52
N LEU A 76 -19.99 5.21 9.94
CA LEU A 76 -19.17 4.02 9.71
C LEU A 76 -19.21 3.04 10.90
N GLY A 77 -20.11 3.29 11.86
CA GLY A 77 -20.30 2.46 13.03
C GLY A 77 -19.28 2.70 14.16
N ASN A 78 -19.51 2.02 15.25
CA ASN A 78 -18.66 2.06 16.44
C ASN A 78 -17.88 0.75 16.61
N SER A 79 -16.69 0.84 17.17
CA SER A 79 -15.93 -0.32 17.63
C SER A 79 -16.74 -1.09 18.66
N MET A 80 -16.89 -2.39 18.44
CA MET A 80 -17.57 -3.28 19.38
C MET A 80 -16.78 -3.52 20.67
N ARG A 81 -15.47 -3.17 20.65
CA ARG A 81 -14.59 -3.42 21.78
C ARG A 81 -14.56 -2.25 22.79
N ASP A 82 -14.45 -1.02 22.29
CA ASP A 82 -14.30 0.16 23.14
C ASP A 82 -15.47 1.17 23.02
N GLY A 83 -16.46 0.89 22.17
CA GLY A 83 -17.65 1.71 21.96
C GLY A 83 -17.40 3.03 21.22
N ARG A 84 -16.15 3.36 20.86
CA ARG A 84 -15.79 4.60 20.16
C ARG A 84 -16.09 4.49 18.67
N SER A 85 -16.33 5.63 18.02
CA SER A 85 -16.46 5.66 16.56
C SER A 85 -15.29 4.98 15.88
N ALA A 86 -15.56 4.02 14.99
CA ALA A 86 -14.53 3.29 14.25
C ALA A 86 -13.67 4.24 13.39
N LEU A 87 -14.28 5.31 12.86
CA LEU A 87 -13.55 6.34 12.11
C LEU A 87 -12.50 7.06 12.98
N VAL A 88 -12.83 7.37 14.23
CA VAL A 88 -11.90 8.00 15.18
C VAL A 88 -10.78 7.03 15.54
N VAL A 89 -11.12 5.79 15.87
CA VAL A 89 -10.14 4.74 16.22
C VAL A 89 -9.13 4.52 15.10
N VAL A 90 -9.59 4.44 13.85
CA VAL A 90 -8.72 4.29 12.68
C VAL A 90 -7.95 5.57 12.40
N GLY A 91 -8.60 6.74 12.48
CA GLY A 91 -8.01 8.05 12.23
C GLY A 91 -6.79 8.33 13.09
N GLU A 92 -6.84 7.97 14.38
CA GLU A 92 -5.73 8.11 15.33
C GLU A 92 -4.49 7.27 14.93
N ARG A 93 -4.67 6.21 14.12
CA ARG A 93 -3.58 5.32 13.69
C ARG A 93 -2.97 5.70 12.35
N ILE A 94 -3.66 6.51 11.54
CA ILE A 94 -3.15 6.94 10.22
C ILE A 94 -1.80 7.67 10.33
N PRO A 95 -1.62 8.68 11.21
CA PRO A 95 -0.33 9.37 11.33
C PRO A 95 0.82 8.43 11.70
N LEU A 96 0.56 7.43 12.54
CA LEU A 96 1.58 6.44 12.95
C LEU A 96 2.01 5.56 11.77
N THR A 97 1.07 5.07 10.97
CA THR A 97 1.40 4.34 9.73
C THR A 97 2.18 5.22 8.76
N LEU A 98 1.75 6.46 8.55
CA LEU A 98 2.45 7.40 7.65
C LEU A 98 3.85 7.75 8.14
N ALA A 99 4.08 7.78 9.45
CA ALA A 99 5.39 8.06 10.05
C ALA A 99 6.47 7.04 9.65
N ILE A 100 6.11 5.81 9.35
CA ILE A 100 7.06 4.78 8.86
C ILE A 100 6.98 4.58 7.34
N THR A 101 5.79 4.71 6.75
CA THR A 101 5.59 4.39 5.33
C THR A 101 6.06 5.50 4.39
N LEU A 102 5.92 6.78 4.76
CA LEU A 102 6.42 7.90 3.94
C LEU A 102 7.95 7.93 3.89
N PRO A 103 8.70 7.84 5.01
CA PRO A 103 10.15 7.72 4.92
C PRO A 103 10.60 6.43 4.20
N ALA A 104 9.87 5.32 4.37
CA ALA A 104 10.15 4.10 3.61
C ALA A 104 9.95 4.31 2.10
N LEU A 105 8.91 5.03 1.68
CA LEU A 105 8.71 5.40 0.28
C LEU A 105 9.87 6.24 -0.25
N PHE A 106 10.34 7.21 0.54
CA PHE A 106 11.53 7.99 0.17
C PHE A 106 12.76 7.09 -0.04
N ILE A 107 13.04 6.16 0.88
CA ILE A 107 14.15 5.18 0.76
C ILE A 107 13.98 4.32 -0.49
N LYS A 108 12.76 3.82 -0.77
CA LYS A 108 12.45 3.04 -1.97
C LYS A 108 12.84 3.79 -3.24
N LEU A 109 12.47 5.08 -3.33
CA LEU A 109 12.74 5.90 -4.50
C LEU A 109 14.21 6.32 -4.57
N ALA A 110 14.78 6.79 -3.45
CA ALA A 110 16.15 7.30 -3.39
C ALA A 110 17.20 6.22 -3.67
N ILE A 111 16.94 4.96 -3.32
CA ILE A 111 17.84 3.84 -3.59
C ILE A 111 17.44 3.11 -4.88
N GLY A 112 16.16 2.79 -5.04
CA GLY A 112 15.70 1.92 -6.12
C GLY A 112 15.83 2.53 -7.50
N LEU A 113 15.49 3.82 -7.67
CA LEU A 113 15.59 4.47 -8.98
C LEU A 113 17.05 4.59 -9.46
N PRO A 114 17.98 5.17 -8.68
CA PRO A 114 19.36 5.25 -9.10
C PRO A 114 20.00 3.87 -9.32
N ALA A 115 19.74 2.90 -8.46
CA ALA A 115 20.24 1.54 -8.59
C ALA A 115 19.77 0.89 -9.90
N GLY A 116 18.48 1.01 -10.24
CA GLY A 116 17.92 0.48 -11.48
C GLY A 116 18.52 1.14 -12.73
N VAL A 117 18.66 2.47 -12.72
CA VAL A 117 19.33 3.22 -13.81
C VAL A 117 20.78 2.78 -13.96
N MET A 118 21.54 2.71 -12.86
CA MET A 118 22.94 2.26 -12.87
C MET A 118 23.07 0.84 -13.41
N ALA A 119 22.23 -0.10 -12.96
CA ALA A 119 22.24 -1.47 -13.45
C ALA A 119 21.96 -1.56 -14.96
N ALA A 120 21.11 -0.69 -15.50
CA ALA A 120 20.84 -0.64 -16.94
C ALA A 120 22.00 -0.03 -17.74
N LEU A 121 22.59 1.06 -17.27
CA LEU A 121 23.71 1.75 -17.94
C LEU A 121 24.98 0.90 -17.93
N TYR A 122 25.24 0.17 -16.84
CA TYR A 122 26.37 -0.74 -16.69
C TYR A 122 25.97 -2.21 -16.93
N ARG A 123 25.08 -2.44 -17.90
CA ARG A 123 24.57 -3.78 -18.24
C ARG A 123 25.70 -4.80 -18.46
N ASN A 124 25.49 -6.00 -17.93
CA ASN A 124 26.42 -7.15 -18.02
C ASN A 124 27.74 -6.97 -17.26
N THR A 125 27.95 -5.88 -16.53
CA THR A 125 29.10 -5.68 -15.65
C THR A 125 28.85 -6.25 -14.25
N TRP A 126 29.88 -6.21 -13.40
CA TRP A 126 29.73 -6.62 -11.99
C TRP A 126 28.75 -5.73 -11.21
N VAL A 127 28.64 -4.43 -11.56
CA VAL A 127 27.67 -3.49 -10.95
C VAL A 127 26.25 -3.95 -11.20
N ASP A 128 25.91 -4.26 -12.45
CA ASP A 128 24.61 -4.80 -12.82
C ASP A 128 24.30 -6.09 -12.05
N ARG A 129 25.28 -7.02 -12.03
CA ARG A 129 25.10 -8.31 -11.34
C ARG A 129 24.87 -8.14 -9.85
N LEU A 130 25.64 -7.27 -9.18
CA LEU A 130 25.50 -7.00 -7.75
C LEU A 130 24.14 -6.39 -7.44
N ILE A 131 23.73 -5.33 -8.16
CA ILE A 131 22.43 -4.67 -7.95
C ILE A 131 21.30 -5.67 -8.18
N MET A 132 21.36 -6.47 -9.23
CA MET A 132 20.32 -7.46 -9.53
C MET A 132 20.29 -8.59 -8.51
N MET A 133 21.44 -9.07 -8.03
CA MET A 133 21.53 -10.07 -6.96
C MET A 133 20.87 -9.55 -5.68
N LEU A 134 21.19 -8.32 -5.25
CA LEU A 134 20.58 -7.70 -4.09
C LEU A 134 19.07 -7.46 -4.27
N SER A 135 18.66 -7.06 -5.50
CA SER A 135 17.25 -6.88 -5.81
C SER A 135 16.47 -8.19 -5.80
N VAL A 136 17.05 -9.26 -6.31
CA VAL A 136 16.42 -10.60 -6.25
C VAL A 136 16.34 -11.07 -4.80
N ALA A 137 17.42 -10.95 -4.04
CA ALA A 137 17.41 -11.30 -2.62
C ALA A 137 16.35 -10.50 -1.83
N GLY A 138 16.29 -9.18 -2.02
CA GLY A 138 15.33 -8.30 -1.34
C GLY A 138 13.87 -8.57 -1.73
N PHE A 139 13.61 -9.08 -2.93
CA PHE A 139 12.27 -9.48 -3.36
C PHE A 139 11.89 -10.90 -2.89
N THR A 140 12.86 -11.81 -2.86
CA THR A 140 12.62 -13.23 -2.51
C THR A 140 12.45 -13.40 -1.00
N VAL A 141 13.21 -12.65 -0.20
CA VAL A 141 13.09 -12.70 1.26
C VAL A 141 11.81 -12.00 1.70
N PRO A 142 10.89 -12.68 2.40
CA PRO A 142 9.70 -12.04 2.94
C PRO A 142 10.06 -10.86 3.86
N SER A 143 9.31 -9.77 3.80
CA SER A 143 9.60 -8.55 4.57
C SER A 143 9.69 -8.79 6.08
N PHE A 144 8.87 -9.70 6.62
CA PHE A 144 8.93 -10.04 8.04
C PHE A 144 10.25 -10.76 8.41
N VAL A 145 10.79 -11.61 7.56
CA VAL A 145 12.09 -12.27 7.78
C VAL A 145 13.20 -11.22 7.81
N LEU A 146 13.22 -10.31 6.82
CA LEU A 146 14.19 -9.21 6.81
C LEU A 146 14.05 -8.34 8.06
N GLY A 147 12.82 -8.03 8.47
CA GLY A 147 12.54 -7.25 9.68
C GLY A 147 13.10 -7.93 10.95
N LEU A 148 12.84 -9.23 11.09
CA LEU A 148 13.38 -10.01 12.23
C LEU A 148 14.90 -10.09 12.23
N VAL A 149 15.54 -10.26 11.06
CA VAL A 149 17.01 -10.27 10.93
C VAL A 149 17.59 -8.91 11.33
N LEU A 150 16.99 -7.80 10.83
CA LEU A 150 17.43 -6.45 11.22
C LEU A 150 17.23 -6.19 12.72
N ALA A 151 16.11 -6.62 13.29
CA ALA A 151 15.87 -6.52 14.73
C ALA A 151 16.90 -7.34 15.53
N MET A 152 17.22 -8.55 15.09
CA MET A 152 18.22 -9.39 15.74
C MET A 152 19.61 -8.74 15.72
N ILE A 153 20.01 -8.18 14.58
CA ILE A 153 21.33 -7.54 14.45
C ILE A 153 21.36 -6.23 15.24
N PHE A 154 20.44 -5.30 14.96
CA PHE A 154 20.55 -3.93 15.47
C PHE A 154 19.94 -3.73 16.86
N ALA A 155 18.95 -4.53 17.24
CA ALA A 155 18.33 -4.40 18.56
C ALA A 155 18.92 -5.39 19.57
N VAL A 156 19.15 -6.65 19.18
CA VAL A 156 19.59 -7.68 20.14
C VAL A 156 21.11 -7.74 20.22
N TRP A 157 21.83 -7.88 19.09
CA TRP A 157 23.28 -8.05 19.13
C TRP A 157 24.05 -6.73 19.37
N LEU A 158 23.66 -5.67 18.67
CA LEU A 158 24.35 -4.38 18.78
C LEU A 158 23.74 -3.46 19.83
N GLY A 159 22.47 -3.64 20.21
CA GLY A 159 21.78 -2.78 21.19
C GLY A 159 21.63 -1.32 20.73
N TRP A 160 21.68 -1.05 19.42
CA TRP A 160 21.66 0.33 18.90
C TRP A 160 20.25 0.89 18.74
N LEU A 161 19.28 0.03 18.44
CA LEU A 161 17.90 0.40 18.13
C LEU A 161 16.92 -0.47 18.92
N PRO A 162 15.73 0.04 19.24
CA PRO A 162 14.71 -0.76 19.89
C PRO A 162 14.13 -1.83 18.95
N SER A 163 13.74 -2.97 19.49
CA SER A 163 13.19 -4.09 18.72
C SER A 163 11.73 -3.91 18.32
N GLY A 164 10.99 -2.99 18.97
CA GLY A 164 9.57 -2.73 18.69
C GLY A 164 8.98 -1.74 19.67
N GLY A 165 7.77 -1.26 19.38
CA GLY A 165 7.10 -0.18 20.10
C GLY A 165 7.06 1.13 19.30
N SER A 166 6.74 2.25 19.94
CA SER A 166 6.59 3.56 19.27
C SER A 166 6.94 4.76 20.17
N ASP A 167 7.63 4.54 21.30
CA ASP A 167 7.83 5.57 22.31
C ASP A 167 8.79 6.68 21.87
N THR A 168 9.71 6.38 20.94
CA THR A 168 10.68 7.34 20.41
C THR A 168 10.81 7.20 18.91
N TRP A 169 11.41 8.19 18.25
CA TRP A 169 11.69 8.13 16.81
C TRP A 169 12.57 6.93 16.41
N ALA A 170 13.42 6.44 17.32
CA ALA A 170 14.30 5.29 17.08
C ALA A 170 13.51 4.00 16.76
N HIS A 171 12.31 3.87 17.33
CA HIS A 171 11.42 2.73 17.05
C HIS A 171 10.92 2.70 15.60
N ALA A 172 10.88 3.84 14.91
CA ALA A 172 10.48 3.92 13.51
C ALA A 172 11.58 3.48 12.53
N VAL A 173 12.86 3.44 12.96
CA VAL A 173 14.00 3.21 12.05
C VAL A 173 13.96 1.82 11.42
N LEU A 174 13.88 0.77 12.23
CA LEU A 174 13.89 -0.61 11.72
C LEU A 174 12.69 -0.93 10.82
N PRO A 175 11.43 -0.60 11.20
CA PRO A 175 10.29 -0.78 10.30
C PRO A 175 10.46 -0.03 8.98
N THR A 176 10.90 1.23 9.04
CA THR A 176 11.11 2.09 7.86
C THR A 176 12.16 1.51 6.92
N VAL A 177 13.32 1.10 7.45
CA VAL A 177 14.41 0.51 6.66
C VAL A 177 13.99 -0.82 6.05
N THR A 178 13.29 -1.67 6.82
CA THR A 178 12.75 -2.94 6.33
C THR A 178 11.86 -2.74 5.10
N MET A 179 10.85 -1.87 5.21
CA MET A 179 9.94 -1.57 4.11
C MET A 179 10.66 -0.86 2.96
N GLY A 180 11.61 0.02 3.28
CA GLY A 180 12.38 0.78 2.31
C GLY A 180 13.23 -0.11 1.43
N LEU A 181 14.00 -1.03 2.02
CA LEU A 181 14.91 -1.92 1.29
C LEU A 181 14.17 -2.91 0.39
N VAL A 182 13.09 -3.56 0.90
CA VAL A 182 12.26 -4.46 0.09
C VAL A 182 11.67 -3.73 -1.11
N GLY A 183 11.13 -2.53 -0.90
CA GLY A 183 10.56 -1.75 -1.99
C GLY A 183 11.61 -1.21 -2.96
N ALA A 184 12.80 -0.82 -2.49
CA ALA A 184 13.92 -0.38 -3.33
C ALA A 184 14.36 -1.50 -4.28
N ALA A 185 14.43 -2.74 -3.81
CA ALA A 185 14.74 -3.92 -4.62
C ALA A 185 13.75 -4.10 -5.79
N VAL A 186 12.45 -3.93 -5.52
CA VAL A 186 11.40 -3.99 -6.54
C VAL A 186 11.59 -2.87 -7.56
N ILE A 187 11.73 -1.61 -7.12
CA ILE A 187 11.89 -0.45 -7.98
C ILE A 187 13.15 -0.59 -8.85
N ALA A 188 14.28 -1.01 -8.28
CA ALA A 188 15.54 -1.17 -9.02
C ALA A 188 15.36 -2.14 -10.20
N ARG A 189 14.74 -3.27 -9.98
CA ARG A 189 14.48 -4.27 -11.03
C ARG A 189 13.57 -3.73 -12.14
N PHE A 190 12.46 -3.09 -11.77
CA PHE A 190 11.54 -2.53 -12.76
C PHE A 190 12.16 -1.36 -13.53
N THR A 191 12.86 -0.44 -12.84
CA THR A 191 13.56 0.68 -13.47
C THR A 191 14.63 0.19 -14.45
N ARG A 192 15.42 -0.83 -14.07
CA ARG A 192 16.39 -1.46 -14.96
C ARG A 192 15.72 -2.01 -16.22
N SER A 193 14.62 -2.74 -16.08
CA SER A 193 13.92 -3.31 -17.22
C SER A 193 13.40 -2.23 -18.16
N ALA A 194 12.75 -1.18 -17.62
CA ALA A 194 12.27 -0.05 -18.38
C ALA A 194 13.38 0.70 -19.10
N MET A 195 14.50 0.93 -18.42
CA MET A 195 15.68 1.57 -19.03
C MET A 195 16.28 0.75 -20.17
N LEU A 196 16.42 -0.57 -20.00
CA LEU A 196 16.95 -1.45 -21.05
C LEU A 196 16.05 -1.49 -22.28
N GLU A 197 14.75 -1.52 -22.10
CA GLU A 197 13.77 -1.46 -23.19
C GLU A 197 13.93 -0.17 -23.99
N VAL A 198 14.01 0.97 -23.31
CA VAL A 198 14.19 2.29 -23.92
C VAL A 198 15.54 2.44 -24.60
N LEU A 199 16.63 2.00 -23.97
CA LEU A 199 17.98 2.09 -24.53
C LEU A 199 18.14 1.25 -25.82
N GLY A 200 17.30 0.23 -26.02
CA GLY A 200 17.24 -0.57 -27.24
C GLY A 200 16.54 0.10 -28.43
N GLN A 201 15.86 1.22 -28.22
CA GLN A 201 15.00 1.85 -29.25
C GLN A 201 15.81 2.55 -30.35
N PRO A 202 15.28 2.58 -31.61
CA PRO A 202 15.96 3.23 -32.73
C PRO A 202 16.24 4.72 -32.53
N TYR A 203 15.35 5.45 -31.85
CA TYR A 203 15.54 6.90 -31.62
C TYR A 203 16.71 7.20 -30.69
N ILE A 204 17.11 6.30 -29.78
CA ILE A 204 18.30 6.43 -28.96
C ILE A 204 19.56 6.34 -29.82
N ARG A 205 19.59 5.39 -30.78
CA ARG A 205 20.70 5.27 -31.74
C ARG A 205 20.79 6.52 -32.63
N THR A 206 19.64 7.03 -33.09
CA THR A 206 19.59 8.27 -33.90
C THR A 206 20.12 9.48 -33.12
N ALA A 207 19.76 9.60 -31.83
CA ALA A 207 20.25 10.69 -30.99
C ALA A 207 21.79 10.63 -30.83
N SER A 208 22.33 9.43 -30.61
CA SER A 208 23.79 9.21 -30.55
C SER A 208 24.47 9.47 -31.90
N ALA A 209 23.86 9.06 -33.03
CA ALA A 209 24.40 9.30 -34.37
C ALA A 209 24.43 10.79 -34.76
N LYS A 210 23.56 11.62 -34.15
CA LYS A 210 23.58 13.09 -34.30
C LYS A 210 24.69 13.78 -33.48
N GLY A 211 25.56 13.02 -32.82
CA GLY A 211 26.70 13.55 -32.06
C GLY A 211 26.37 14.04 -30.65
N LEU A 212 25.20 13.73 -30.13
CA LEU A 212 24.87 14.05 -28.73
C LEU A 212 25.75 13.24 -27.78
N LEU A 213 26.23 13.87 -26.70
CA LEU A 213 26.94 13.19 -25.65
C LEU A 213 26.05 12.12 -25.00
N TRP A 214 26.60 10.94 -24.66
CA TRP A 214 25.88 9.85 -24.06
C TRP A 214 25.08 10.26 -22.82
N ARG A 215 25.65 11.15 -21.99
CA ARG A 215 24.98 11.73 -20.84
C ARG A 215 23.68 12.47 -21.22
N ASP A 216 23.71 13.22 -22.33
CA ASP A 216 22.52 13.98 -22.80
C ASP A 216 21.50 13.06 -23.43
N VAL A 217 21.93 12.01 -24.14
CA VAL A 217 21.05 10.95 -24.64
C VAL A 217 20.32 10.26 -23.49
N VAL A 218 21.02 9.90 -22.43
CA VAL A 218 20.43 9.27 -21.26
C VAL A 218 19.45 10.24 -20.57
N ARG A 219 19.89 11.45 -20.27
CA ARG A 219 19.11 12.43 -19.50
C ARG A 219 17.85 12.90 -20.23
N ASN A 220 17.96 13.20 -21.53
CA ASN A 220 16.90 13.87 -22.28
C ASN A 220 16.04 12.91 -23.12
N HIS A 221 16.53 11.70 -23.40
CA HIS A 221 15.82 10.74 -24.24
C HIS A 221 15.52 9.41 -23.54
N ALA A 222 16.45 8.87 -22.73
CA ALA A 222 16.21 7.58 -22.10
C ALA A 222 15.38 7.71 -20.80
N LEU A 223 15.83 8.52 -19.86
CA LEU A 223 15.18 8.67 -18.55
C LEU A 223 13.71 9.10 -18.62
N PRO A 224 13.33 10.13 -19.42
CA PRO A 224 11.94 10.55 -19.48
C PRO A 224 11.00 9.47 -20.04
N ASN A 225 11.49 8.69 -21.01
CA ASN A 225 10.69 7.60 -21.58
C ASN A 225 10.62 6.37 -20.66
N ALA A 226 11.69 6.05 -19.94
CA ALA A 226 11.71 4.97 -18.95
C ALA A 226 10.94 5.34 -17.67
N ALA A 227 10.73 6.62 -17.39
CA ALA A 227 9.93 7.07 -16.26
C ALA A 227 8.47 6.66 -16.38
N ILE A 228 7.92 6.56 -17.60
CA ILE A 228 6.49 6.23 -17.82
C ILE A 228 6.11 4.88 -17.18
N PRO A 229 6.72 3.73 -17.53
CA PRO A 229 6.39 2.47 -16.88
C PRO A 229 6.80 2.44 -15.39
N THR A 230 7.83 3.19 -15.01
CA THR A 230 8.27 3.29 -13.62
C THR A 230 7.24 4.02 -12.74
N LEU A 231 6.57 5.05 -13.26
CA LEU A 231 5.48 5.76 -12.58
C LEU A 231 4.31 4.85 -12.19
N THR A 232 3.99 3.83 -13.01
CA THR A 232 2.96 2.83 -12.66
C THR A 232 3.30 2.10 -11.37
N ILE A 233 4.55 1.65 -11.25
CA ILE A 233 5.02 0.93 -10.07
C ILE A 233 5.05 1.84 -8.85
N ILE A 234 5.49 3.09 -9.01
CA ILE A 234 5.46 4.09 -7.93
C ILE A 234 4.02 4.32 -7.46
N GLY A 235 3.07 4.45 -8.38
CA GLY A 235 1.67 4.62 -8.04
C GLY A 235 1.09 3.44 -7.26
N PHE A 236 1.42 2.22 -7.67
CA PHE A 236 1.06 1.02 -6.91
C PHE A 236 1.65 1.04 -5.50
N LEU A 237 2.92 1.44 -5.34
CA LEU A 237 3.57 1.55 -4.03
C LEU A 237 2.95 2.63 -3.15
N VAL A 238 2.54 3.76 -3.74
CA VAL A 238 1.80 4.81 -3.02
C VAL A 238 0.42 4.30 -2.59
N GLY A 239 -0.31 3.62 -3.48
CA GLY A 239 -1.61 3.04 -3.16
C GLY A 239 -1.53 1.98 -2.05
N SER A 240 -0.41 1.27 -1.95
CA SER A 240 -0.17 0.24 -0.95
C SER A 240 0.46 0.73 0.35
N LEU A 241 0.60 2.05 0.59
CA LEU A 241 1.24 2.58 1.80
C LEU A 241 0.61 2.06 3.09
N VAL A 242 -0.71 1.97 3.14
CA VAL A 242 -1.43 1.46 4.32
C VAL A 242 -1.42 -0.06 4.33
N ALA A 243 -1.85 -0.70 3.25
CA ALA A 243 -1.95 -2.16 3.17
C ALA A 243 -0.58 -2.86 3.29
N GLY A 244 0.46 -2.27 2.72
CA GLY A 244 1.82 -2.81 2.75
C GLY A 244 2.52 -2.75 4.11
N ALA A 245 1.99 -2.00 5.06
CA ALA A 245 2.57 -1.85 6.39
C ALA A 245 2.15 -2.96 7.38
N VAL A 246 1.04 -3.67 7.13
CA VAL A 246 0.39 -4.61 8.06
C VAL A 246 1.38 -5.59 8.70
N VAL A 247 2.18 -6.26 7.89
CA VAL A 247 3.12 -7.28 8.37
C VAL A 247 4.25 -6.65 9.17
N VAL A 248 4.83 -5.56 8.69
CA VAL A 248 5.97 -4.89 9.34
C VAL A 248 5.54 -4.23 10.66
N GLU A 249 4.37 -3.59 10.69
CA GLU A 249 3.80 -3.03 11.91
C GLU A 249 3.57 -4.11 12.98
N SER A 250 3.10 -5.29 12.56
CA SER A 250 2.90 -6.43 13.47
C SER A 250 4.22 -6.95 14.03
N VAL A 251 5.24 -7.13 13.19
CA VAL A 251 6.58 -7.61 13.60
C VAL A 251 7.23 -6.67 14.61
N PHE A 252 7.21 -5.36 14.33
CA PHE A 252 7.84 -4.36 15.21
C PHE A 252 6.91 -3.82 16.30
N SER A 253 5.73 -4.42 16.47
CA SER A 253 4.74 -3.94 17.45
C SER A 253 4.39 -2.46 17.29
N TRP A 254 4.51 -1.92 16.07
CA TRP A 254 4.19 -0.54 15.74
C TRP A 254 2.67 -0.33 15.74
N PRO A 255 2.14 0.66 16.49
CA PRO A 255 0.69 0.79 16.70
C PRO A 255 -0.03 1.52 15.54
N GLY A 256 0.23 1.14 14.30
CA GLY A 256 -0.39 1.71 13.11
C GLY A 256 -1.71 1.04 12.70
N VAL A 257 -2.22 1.44 11.53
CA VAL A 257 -3.48 0.94 10.93
C VAL A 257 -3.40 -0.54 10.60
N GLY A 258 -2.24 -1.01 10.11
CA GLY A 258 -2.07 -2.41 9.73
C GLY A 258 -2.14 -3.35 10.95
N ARG A 259 -1.46 -2.99 12.04
CA ARG A 259 -1.56 -3.75 13.30
C ARG A 259 -2.96 -3.65 13.90
N LEU A 260 -3.60 -2.49 13.80
CA LEU A 260 -5.00 -2.33 14.21
C LEU A 260 -5.90 -3.27 13.41
N LEU A 261 -5.70 -3.44 12.11
CA LEU A 261 -6.45 -4.38 11.28
C LEU A 261 -6.33 -5.82 11.78
N VAL A 262 -5.10 -6.29 12.04
CA VAL A 262 -4.85 -7.65 12.56
C VAL A 262 -5.58 -7.86 13.88
N ASN A 263 -5.49 -6.90 14.79
CA ASN A 263 -6.15 -6.96 16.09
C ASN A 263 -7.68 -6.90 15.95
N ALA A 264 -8.21 -6.04 15.08
CA ALA A 264 -9.63 -5.91 14.84
C ALA A 264 -10.23 -7.18 14.22
N VAL A 265 -9.52 -7.84 13.30
CA VAL A 265 -9.92 -9.13 12.74
C VAL A 265 -9.90 -10.22 13.82
N ALA A 266 -8.85 -10.29 14.62
CA ALA A 266 -8.74 -11.27 15.71
C ALA A 266 -9.84 -11.10 16.77
N ASN A 267 -10.20 -9.86 17.07
CA ASN A 267 -11.28 -9.53 18.03
C ASN A 267 -12.67 -9.43 17.38
N ARG A 268 -12.79 -9.69 16.08
CA ARG A 268 -14.05 -9.57 15.32
C ARG A 268 -14.72 -8.19 15.46
N ASP A 269 -13.92 -7.13 15.53
CA ASP A 269 -14.42 -5.76 15.54
C ASP A 269 -14.79 -5.32 14.12
N LEU A 270 -16.03 -5.62 13.74
CA LEU A 270 -16.51 -5.51 12.36
C LEU A 270 -16.40 -4.09 11.82
N ALA A 271 -16.80 -3.09 12.60
CA ALA A 271 -16.80 -1.69 12.18
C ALA A 271 -15.37 -1.19 11.90
N VAL A 272 -14.42 -1.48 12.79
CA VAL A 272 -13.02 -1.09 12.61
C VAL A 272 -12.41 -1.74 11.37
N VAL A 273 -12.65 -3.05 11.16
CA VAL A 273 -12.16 -3.75 9.95
C VAL A 273 -12.73 -3.13 8.69
N GLN A 274 -14.03 -2.84 8.65
CA GLN A 274 -14.69 -2.26 7.47
C GLN A 274 -14.15 -0.85 7.15
N VAL A 275 -13.93 0.00 8.18
CA VAL A 275 -13.34 1.33 8.00
C VAL A 275 -11.91 1.23 7.45
N ILE A 276 -11.10 0.31 7.96
CA ILE A 276 -9.73 0.12 7.46
C ILE A 276 -9.74 -0.35 6.00
N LEU A 277 -10.60 -1.31 5.64
CA LEU A 277 -10.69 -1.79 4.27
C LEU A 277 -11.23 -0.72 3.31
N LEU A 278 -12.17 0.11 3.77
CA LEU A 278 -12.62 1.29 3.03
C LEU A 278 -11.45 2.27 2.80
N LEU A 279 -10.68 2.58 3.84
CA LEU A 279 -9.50 3.44 3.76
C LEU A 279 -8.47 2.90 2.76
N VAL A 280 -8.13 1.60 2.83
CA VAL A 280 -7.22 0.94 1.90
C VAL A 280 -7.74 1.02 0.47
N GLY A 281 -9.02 0.73 0.26
CA GLY A 281 -9.66 0.83 -1.05
C GLY A 281 -9.61 2.25 -1.62
N LEU A 282 -9.94 3.26 -0.82
CA LEU A 282 -9.88 4.67 -1.22
C LEU A 282 -8.46 5.14 -1.51
N THR A 283 -7.47 4.73 -0.71
CA THR A 283 -6.06 5.05 -0.93
C THR A 283 -5.57 4.46 -2.25
N MET A 284 -5.90 3.20 -2.54
CA MET A 284 -5.52 2.51 -3.77
C MET A 284 -6.14 3.19 -5.01
N VAL A 285 -7.43 3.50 -4.93
CA VAL A 285 -8.16 4.22 -6.00
C VAL A 285 -7.59 5.61 -6.21
N GLY A 286 -7.35 6.36 -5.14
CA GLY A 286 -6.76 7.70 -5.18
C GLY A 286 -5.37 7.69 -5.80
N ALA A 287 -4.52 6.73 -5.43
CA ALA A 287 -3.19 6.56 -6.00
C ALA A 287 -3.26 6.23 -7.51
N ASN A 288 -4.11 5.32 -7.91
CA ASN A 288 -4.31 4.99 -9.32
C ASN A 288 -4.79 6.20 -10.13
N LEU A 289 -5.73 6.98 -9.58
CA LEU A 289 -6.19 8.21 -10.22
C LEU A 289 -5.08 9.25 -10.35
N ALA A 290 -4.26 9.42 -9.31
CA ALA A 290 -3.11 10.31 -9.33
C ALA A 290 -2.09 9.91 -10.41
N VAL A 291 -1.79 8.61 -10.55
CA VAL A 291 -0.93 8.09 -11.63
C VAL A 291 -1.50 8.36 -13.01
N ASP A 292 -2.80 8.18 -13.20
CA ASP A 292 -3.45 8.47 -14.48
C ASP A 292 -3.39 9.95 -14.87
N ILE A 293 -3.46 10.84 -13.87
CA ILE A 293 -3.28 12.29 -14.08
C ILE A 293 -1.83 12.58 -14.45
N LEU A 294 -0.87 11.98 -13.72
CA LEU A 294 0.56 12.13 -14.01
C LEU A 294 0.91 11.63 -15.43
N TYR A 295 0.33 10.52 -15.87
CA TYR A 295 0.48 10.07 -17.26
C TYR A 295 -0.01 11.11 -18.27
N GLY A 296 -1.14 11.75 -18.00
CA GLY A 296 -1.67 12.80 -18.87
C GLY A 296 -0.75 14.03 -18.97
N ILE A 297 0.09 14.25 -17.96
CA ILE A 297 1.06 15.34 -17.90
C ILE A 297 2.38 14.94 -18.57
N VAL A 298 2.89 13.72 -18.28
CA VAL A 298 4.21 13.24 -18.73
C VAL A 298 4.20 12.74 -20.17
N ASP A 299 3.08 12.16 -20.64
CA ASP A 299 2.95 11.67 -22.03
C ASP A 299 1.92 12.46 -22.84
N PRO A 300 2.39 13.49 -23.62
CA PRO A 300 1.52 14.27 -24.49
C PRO A 300 0.83 13.43 -25.59
N ARG A 301 1.38 12.28 -25.96
CA ARG A 301 0.83 11.41 -27.03
C ARG A 301 -0.50 10.77 -26.60
N LEU A 302 -0.68 10.51 -25.32
CA LEU A 302 -1.95 10.05 -24.77
C LEU A 302 -3.04 11.11 -24.87
N ARG A 303 -2.67 12.39 -24.89
CA ARG A 303 -3.57 13.52 -25.08
C ARG A 303 -4.16 13.55 -26.49
N ILE A 304 -3.37 13.23 -27.50
CA ILE A 304 -3.78 13.23 -28.93
C ILE A 304 -4.68 12.03 -29.24
N LYS A 305 -4.35 10.82 -28.79
CA LYS A 305 -5.19 9.63 -28.96
C LYS A 305 -6.57 9.76 -28.29
N ARG A 306 -6.65 10.49 -27.17
CA ARG A 306 -7.92 10.77 -26.48
C ARG A 306 -8.82 11.75 -27.23
N LEU A 307 -8.25 12.66 -28.00
CA LEU A 307 -9.01 13.59 -28.86
C LEU A 307 -9.55 12.89 -30.12
N GLN A 308 -8.85 11.89 -30.64
CA GLN A 308 -9.25 11.10 -31.81
C GLN A 308 -10.28 9.99 -31.50
N ALA A 309 -10.34 9.51 -30.25
CA ALA A 309 -11.34 8.51 -29.82
C ALA A 309 -12.67 9.14 -29.36
N GLY A 310 -12.76 10.45 -29.32
CA GLY A 310 -13.96 11.22 -28.96
C GLY A 310 -14.62 11.98 -30.12
N SER A 311 -14.09 11.80 -31.32
CA SER A 311 -14.71 12.22 -32.61
C SER A 311 -15.25 10.99 -33.34
#